data_3e505d1b7474779c95e30f6c3b375ec7
#
_entry.id   3e505d1b7474779c95e30f6c3b375ec7
#
_cell.length_a   1.000
_cell.length_b   1.000
_cell.length_c   1.000
_cell.angle_alpha   90.00
_cell.angle_beta   90.00
_cell.angle_gamma   90.00
#
_symmetry.space_group_name_H-M   'P 1'
#
loop_
_entity.id
_entity.type
_entity.pdbx_description
1 polymer ?
#
loop_
_entity_poly.entity_id
_entity_poly.type
_entity_poly.pdbx_seq_one_letter_code
_entity_poly.pdbx_strand_id
1 'polypeptide(L)'
;KENGAQVVTANRGNQWITLEIGKNEITVDGETKKLDVAPKIVNGRTLVPLRAISEGLDCTVDWSADTKTVDIQKKQGQYAVTSAHISKNITDDKGNILITIAFEYPVIENKDNNAFITAVNEQYKKDAEAAISEAEAEFKDSAAAVLASEGKNYHPMVFTRSFEVSLNQDNLLSITQLDYANTYGAHPNTLKSSKTFNLAENKALTLSEVL
;
A
#
# COMPACT_ATOMS: atom_id res chain seq x y z
N LYS A 1 -15.01 37.56 -18.04
CA LYS A 1 -14.37 36.62 -17.09
C LYS A 1 -15.30 35.43 -17.03
N GLU A 2 -14.94 34.35 -17.72
CA GLU A 2 -15.62 33.08 -17.58
C GLU A 2 -15.34 32.59 -16.14
N ASN A 3 -16.40 32.47 -15.31
CA ASN A 3 -16.35 31.83 -14.01
C ASN A 3 -16.22 30.33 -14.24
N GLY A 4 -15.02 29.84 -14.47
CA GLY A 4 -14.74 28.41 -14.43
C GLY A 4 -15.02 27.89 -13.01
N ALA A 5 -15.65 26.72 -12.91
CA ALA A 5 -15.90 26.04 -11.65
C ALA A 5 -14.57 25.85 -10.88
N GLN A 6 -14.52 26.25 -9.63
CA GLN A 6 -13.35 26.04 -8.78
C GLN A 6 -13.50 24.71 -8.08
N VAL A 7 -12.60 23.79 -8.36
CA VAL A 7 -12.65 22.40 -7.90
C VAL A 7 -11.49 22.13 -6.95
N VAL A 8 -11.78 21.44 -5.87
CA VAL A 8 -10.80 20.84 -4.94
C VAL A 8 -10.75 19.35 -5.20
N THR A 9 -9.57 18.83 -5.45
CA THR A 9 -9.35 17.38 -5.60
C THR A 9 -8.37 16.91 -4.55
N ALA A 10 -8.68 15.80 -3.90
CA ALA A 10 -7.80 15.10 -2.97
C ALA A 10 -7.75 13.63 -3.34
N ASN A 11 -6.60 12.98 -3.11
CA ASN A 11 -6.48 11.54 -3.33
C ASN A 11 -5.63 10.88 -2.24
N ARG A 12 -5.91 9.59 -2.04
CA ARG A 12 -5.12 8.70 -1.19
C ARG A 12 -5.10 7.31 -1.84
N GLY A 13 -3.94 6.91 -2.32
CA GLY A 13 -3.86 5.70 -3.14
C GLY A 13 -4.77 5.82 -4.37
N ASN A 14 -5.68 4.87 -4.52
CA ASN A 14 -6.65 4.86 -5.62
C ASN A 14 -7.96 5.62 -5.32
N GLN A 15 -8.16 6.09 -4.08
CA GLN A 15 -9.35 6.86 -3.72
C GLN A 15 -9.22 8.30 -4.19
N TRP A 16 -10.24 8.82 -4.83
CA TRP A 16 -10.31 10.19 -5.34
C TRP A 16 -11.53 10.92 -4.80
N ILE A 17 -11.30 12.13 -4.34
CA ILE A 17 -12.34 13.03 -3.86
C ILE A 17 -12.34 14.29 -4.71
N THR A 18 -13.53 14.73 -5.11
CA THR A 18 -13.73 15.98 -5.83
C THR A 18 -14.85 16.78 -5.19
N LEU A 19 -14.61 18.08 -4.94
CA LEU A 19 -15.59 19.04 -4.46
C LEU A 19 -15.53 20.31 -5.31
N GLU A 20 -16.70 20.89 -5.59
CA GLU A 20 -16.79 22.19 -6.26
C GLU A 20 -17.14 23.27 -5.22
N ILE A 21 -16.42 24.39 -5.27
CA ILE A 21 -16.65 25.52 -4.36
C ILE A 21 -18.07 26.04 -4.53
N GLY A 22 -18.80 26.13 -3.41
CA GLY A 22 -20.19 26.60 -3.38
C GLY A 22 -21.24 25.54 -3.65
N LYS A 23 -20.87 24.28 -4.00
CA LYS A 23 -21.82 23.17 -4.13
C LYS A 23 -21.84 22.28 -2.90
N ASN A 24 -23.06 21.87 -2.49
CA ASN A 24 -23.28 20.96 -1.36
C ASN A 24 -23.18 19.50 -1.81
N GLU A 25 -22.11 19.17 -2.53
CA GLU A 25 -21.87 17.83 -3.05
C GLU A 25 -20.38 17.50 -3.01
N ILE A 26 -20.08 16.22 -2.74
CA ILE A 26 -18.75 15.62 -2.81
C ILE A 26 -18.85 14.37 -3.68
N THR A 27 -17.90 14.20 -4.60
CA THR A 27 -17.77 12.97 -5.37
C THR A 27 -16.59 12.18 -4.82
N VAL A 28 -16.85 10.92 -4.45
CA VAL A 28 -15.84 9.96 -3.95
C VAL A 28 -15.85 8.78 -4.91
N ASP A 29 -14.75 8.52 -5.59
CA ASP A 29 -14.58 7.41 -6.57
C ASP A 29 -15.71 7.33 -7.61
N GLY A 30 -16.24 8.49 -8.02
CA GLY A 30 -17.33 8.61 -8.99
C GLY A 30 -18.75 8.64 -8.39
N GLU A 31 -18.91 8.30 -7.11
CA GLU A 31 -20.19 8.41 -6.41
C GLU A 31 -20.38 9.79 -5.78
N THR A 32 -21.53 10.43 -6.05
CA THR A 32 -21.86 11.75 -5.52
C THR A 32 -22.72 11.65 -4.26
N LYS A 33 -22.29 12.33 -3.18
CA LYS A 33 -22.96 12.41 -1.89
C LYS A 33 -23.24 13.87 -1.52
N LYS A 34 -24.33 14.12 -0.76
CA LYS A 34 -24.66 15.46 -0.27
C LYS A 34 -23.77 15.85 0.92
N LEU A 35 -23.44 17.14 0.98
CA LEU A 35 -22.73 17.78 2.08
C LEU A 35 -23.70 18.63 2.91
N ASP A 36 -23.50 18.68 4.21
CA ASP A 36 -24.21 19.61 5.10
C ASP A 36 -23.78 21.07 4.84
N VAL A 37 -22.51 21.26 4.49
CA VAL A 37 -21.94 22.59 4.24
C VAL A 37 -21.08 22.54 2.97
N ALA A 38 -21.30 23.48 2.05
CA ALA A 38 -20.49 23.62 0.84
C ALA A 38 -19.06 24.06 1.16
N PRO A 39 -18.06 23.60 0.37
CA PRO A 39 -16.72 24.18 0.38
C PRO A 39 -16.78 25.65 0.00
N LYS A 40 -15.95 26.48 0.63
CA LYS A 40 -15.93 27.92 0.39
C LYS A 40 -14.54 28.53 0.49
N ILE A 41 -14.35 29.68 -0.15
CA ILE A 41 -13.14 30.48 0.01
C ILE A 41 -13.40 31.58 1.01
N VAL A 42 -12.56 31.66 2.05
CA VAL A 42 -12.62 32.70 3.09
C VAL A 42 -11.23 33.31 3.23
N ASN A 43 -11.10 34.60 3.05
CA ASN A 43 -9.82 35.33 3.15
C ASN A 43 -8.70 34.69 2.31
N GLY A 44 -9.03 34.26 1.08
CA GLY A 44 -8.07 33.63 0.15
C GLY A 44 -7.69 32.18 0.51
N ARG A 45 -8.34 31.59 1.52
CA ARG A 45 -8.13 30.17 1.91
C ARG A 45 -9.33 29.34 1.56
N THR A 46 -9.11 28.17 0.97
CA THR A 46 -10.15 27.20 0.70
C THR A 46 -10.48 26.41 1.96
N LEU A 47 -11.73 26.49 2.40
CA LEU A 47 -12.27 25.72 3.51
C LEU A 47 -13.13 24.59 2.96
N VAL A 48 -12.85 23.36 3.40
CA VAL A 48 -13.59 22.15 3.02
C VAL A 48 -14.18 21.47 4.25
N PRO A 49 -15.32 20.76 4.12
CA PRO A 49 -15.91 20.00 5.23
C PRO A 49 -14.97 18.87 5.67
N LEU A 50 -14.34 19.01 6.83
CA LEU A 50 -13.36 18.05 7.35
C LEU A 50 -13.92 16.63 7.44
N ARG A 51 -15.13 16.46 8.01
CA ARG A 51 -15.79 15.17 8.11
C ARG A 51 -15.95 14.50 6.74
N ALA A 52 -16.49 15.21 5.76
CA ALA A 52 -16.75 14.65 4.44
C ALA A 52 -15.47 14.22 3.71
N ILE A 53 -14.39 14.99 3.81
CA ILE A 53 -13.08 14.62 3.27
C ILE A 53 -12.53 13.38 3.99
N SER A 54 -12.55 13.39 5.32
CA SER A 54 -11.98 12.28 6.11
C SER A 54 -12.75 10.98 5.90
N GLU A 55 -14.10 11.04 5.91
CA GLU A 55 -14.94 9.86 5.67
C GLU A 55 -14.80 9.35 4.22
N GLY A 56 -14.64 10.26 3.25
CA GLY A 56 -14.35 9.91 1.86
C GLY A 56 -12.97 9.29 1.64
N LEU A 57 -12.07 9.42 2.63
CA LEU A 57 -10.74 8.79 2.67
C LEU A 57 -10.70 7.61 3.67
N ASP A 58 -11.85 6.97 3.92
CA ASP A 58 -11.98 5.83 4.85
C ASP A 58 -11.49 6.11 6.27
N CYS A 59 -11.81 7.29 6.79
CA CYS A 59 -11.58 7.62 8.19
C CYS A 59 -12.91 7.73 8.95
N THR A 60 -12.88 7.50 10.25
CA THR A 60 -13.93 7.95 11.19
C THR A 60 -13.58 9.32 11.70
N VAL A 61 -14.60 10.13 12.03
CA VAL A 61 -14.40 11.49 12.55
C VAL A 61 -15.29 11.68 13.76
N ASP A 62 -14.68 11.79 14.92
CA ASP A 62 -15.34 12.03 16.19
C ASP A 62 -15.04 13.45 16.68
N TRP A 63 -16.07 14.12 17.22
CA TRP A 63 -15.97 15.44 17.81
C TRP A 63 -16.20 15.38 19.32
N SER A 64 -15.23 15.81 20.10
CA SER A 64 -15.39 15.99 21.55
C SER A 64 -15.71 17.46 21.84
N ALA A 65 -16.93 17.70 22.33
CA ALA A 65 -17.40 19.05 22.69
C ALA A 65 -16.68 19.57 23.92
N ASP A 66 -16.31 18.70 24.87
CA ASP A 66 -15.67 19.07 26.14
C ASP A 66 -14.24 19.56 25.92
N THR A 67 -13.49 18.87 25.07
CA THR A 67 -12.09 19.23 24.75
C THR A 67 -11.96 20.08 23.50
N LYS A 68 -13.06 20.28 22.74
CA LYS A 68 -13.08 20.93 21.40
C LYS A 68 -12.08 20.31 20.44
N THR A 69 -11.96 18.98 20.48
CA THR A 69 -11.02 18.21 19.68
C THR A 69 -11.76 17.41 18.63
N VAL A 70 -11.21 17.36 17.41
CA VAL A 70 -11.63 16.41 16.37
C VAL A 70 -10.64 15.25 16.39
N ASP A 71 -11.15 14.03 16.59
CA ASP A 71 -10.39 12.81 16.44
C ASP A 71 -10.68 12.18 15.07
N ILE A 72 -9.62 11.91 14.30
CA ILE A 72 -9.72 11.30 12.97
C ILE A 72 -8.91 10.03 12.99
N GLN A 73 -9.59 8.89 12.80
CA GLN A 73 -8.96 7.58 12.78
C GLN A 73 -9.24 6.90 11.45
N LYS A 74 -8.25 6.20 10.91
CA LYS A 74 -8.49 5.35 9.76
C LYS A 74 -9.49 4.27 10.14
N LYS A 75 -10.54 4.07 9.31
CA LYS A 75 -11.46 2.94 9.50
C LYS A 75 -10.64 1.66 9.49
N GLN A 76 -10.81 0.86 10.51
CA GLN A 76 -10.25 -0.48 10.53
C GLN A 76 -10.96 -1.29 9.44
N GLY A 77 -10.19 -1.89 8.54
CA GLY A 77 -10.76 -2.78 7.53
C GLY A 77 -11.45 -3.99 8.18
N GLN A 78 -12.27 -4.68 7.41
CA GLN A 78 -13.03 -5.85 7.89
C GLN A 78 -12.12 -6.97 8.42
N TYR A 79 -10.92 -7.10 7.83
CA TYR A 79 -9.93 -8.10 8.21
C TYR A 79 -8.68 -7.41 8.76
N ALA A 80 -8.19 -7.88 9.91
CA ALA A 80 -6.91 -7.42 10.42
C ALA A 80 -5.77 -8.04 9.61
N VAL A 81 -4.88 -7.19 9.10
CA VAL A 81 -3.68 -7.60 8.35
C VAL A 81 -2.47 -6.99 9.04
N THR A 82 -1.54 -7.83 9.41
CA THR A 82 -0.27 -7.45 10.04
C THR A 82 0.90 -7.74 9.10
N SER A 83 2.08 -7.22 9.43
CA SER A 83 3.31 -7.47 8.70
C SER A 83 4.12 -8.57 9.35
N ALA A 84 4.68 -9.46 8.52
CA ALA A 84 5.82 -10.29 8.89
C ALA A 84 7.03 -9.90 8.04
N HIS A 85 8.22 -10.13 8.59
CA HIS A 85 9.48 -9.70 7.99
C HIS A 85 10.43 -10.88 7.84
N ILE A 86 11.14 -10.92 6.72
CA ILE A 86 12.25 -11.83 6.51
C ILE A 86 13.40 -11.04 5.88
N SER A 87 14.61 -11.22 6.39
CA SER A 87 15.80 -10.54 5.87
C SER A 87 16.97 -11.50 5.77
N LYS A 88 17.83 -11.27 4.78
CA LYS A 88 19.04 -12.05 4.55
C LYS A 88 20.12 -11.18 3.95
N ASN A 89 21.35 -11.28 4.46
CA ASN A 89 22.54 -10.81 3.79
C ASN A 89 23.24 -11.98 3.12
N ILE A 90 23.55 -11.85 1.83
CA ILE A 90 24.34 -12.82 1.06
C ILE A 90 25.76 -12.30 1.01
N THR A 91 26.71 -13.14 1.39
CA THR A 91 28.13 -12.75 1.51
C THR A 91 29.01 -13.58 0.59
N ASP A 92 30.20 -13.04 0.30
CA ASP A 92 31.31 -13.82 -0.26
C ASP A 92 32.04 -14.65 0.83
N ASP A 93 33.05 -15.43 0.44
CA ASP A 93 33.84 -16.27 1.33
C ASP A 93 34.69 -15.46 2.33
N LYS A 94 34.84 -14.16 2.12
CA LYS A 94 35.57 -13.23 2.98
C LYS A 94 34.69 -12.49 3.96
N GLY A 95 33.35 -12.70 3.88
CA GLY A 95 32.36 -12.06 4.71
C GLY A 95 31.89 -10.67 4.21
N ASN A 96 32.28 -10.26 2.99
CA ASN A 96 31.76 -9.02 2.41
C ASN A 96 30.30 -9.22 2.00
N ILE A 97 29.43 -8.28 2.35
CA ILE A 97 28.02 -8.34 1.95
C ILE A 97 27.91 -8.03 0.46
N LEU A 98 27.40 -8.98 -0.30
CA LEU A 98 27.12 -8.87 -1.73
C LEU A 98 25.71 -8.37 -2.00
N ILE A 99 24.72 -8.87 -1.26
CA ILE A 99 23.31 -8.55 -1.45
C ILE A 99 22.67 -8.38 -0.09
N THR A 100 21.85 -7.35 0.06
CA THR A 100 20.97 -7.15 1.23
C THR A 100 19.52 -7.35 0.79
N ILE A 101 18.80 -8.22 1.48
CA ILE A 101 17.40 -8.53 1.21
C ILE A 101 16.59 -8.22 2.47
N ALA A 102 15.51 -7.45 2.32
CA ALA A 102 14.58 -7.11 3.38
C ALA A 102 13.15 -7.15 2.84
N PHE A 103 12.43 -8.24 3.09
CA PHE A 103 11.07 -8.45 2.61
C PHE A 103 10.07 -8.37 3.76
N GLU A 104 9.03 -7.61 3.52
CA GLU A 104 7.82 -7.52 4.31
C GLU A 104 6.70 -8.22 3.55
N TYR A 105 5.92 -9.05 4.23
CA TYR A 105 4.78 -9.74 3.63
C TYR A 105 3.58 -9.73 4.57
N PRO A 106 2.33 -9.76 4.02
CA PRO A 106 1.12 -9.67 4.83
C PRO A 106 0.82 -10.98 5.56
N VAL A 107 0.26 -10.83 6.75
CA VAL A 107 -0.36 -11.92 7.52
C VAL A 107 -1.78 -11.51 7.88
N ILE A 108 -2.76 -12.20 7.31
CA ILE A 108 -4.18 -11.98 7.59
C ILE A 108 -4.50 -12.69 8.91
N GLU A 109 -5.13 -11.96 9.85
CA GLU A 109 -5.57 -12.56 11.12
C GLU A 109 -6.59 -13.67 10.85
N ASN A 110 -6.39 -14.83 11.49
CA ASN A 110 -7.20 -16.03 11.29
C ASN A 110 -7.77 -16.55 12.61
N LYS A 111 -8.72 -15.81 13.19
CA LYS A 111 -9.35 -16.14 14.49
C LYS A 111 -10.16 -17.44 14.45
N ASP A 112 -10.75 -17.74 13.30
CA ASP A 112 -11.68 -18.86 13.14
C ASP A 112 -11.00 -20.11 12.58
N ASN A 113 -9.66 -20.14 12.50
CA ASN A 113 -8.87 -21.22 11.91
C ASN A 113 -9.32 -21.58 10.47
N ASN A 114 -9.65 -20.55 9.69
CA ASN A 114 -10.06 -20.73 8.30
C ASN A 114 -8.87 -21.27 7.48
N ALA A 115 -9.06 -22.45 6.86
CA ALA A 115 -8.03 -23.14 6.10
C ALA A 115 -7.55 -22.35 4.87
N PHE A 116 -8.44 -21.59 4.23
CA PHE A 116 -8.09 -20.73 3.10
C PHE A 116 -7.16 -19.60 3.53
N ILE A 117 -7.49 -18.89 4.63
CA ILE A 117 -6.63 -17.83 5.19
C ILE A 117 -5.26 -18.40 5.59
N THR A 118 -5.24 -19.57 6.21
CA THR A 118 -3.99 -20.28 6.54
C THR A 118 -3.15 -20.50 5.27
N ALA A 119 -3.75 -21.06 4.22
CA ALA A 119 -3.06 -21.30 2.96
C ALA A 119 -2.56 -20.01 2.28
N VAL A 120 -3.36 -18.92 2.32
CA VAL A 120 -2.94 -17.60 1.80
C VAL A 120 -1.73 -17.06 2.56
N ASN A 121 -1.74 -17.12 3.90
CA ASN A 121 -0.62 -16.67 4.73
C ASN A 121 0.65 -17.49 4.47
N GLU A 122 0.52 -18.83 4.38
CA GLU A 122 1.64 -19.70 4.03
C GLU A 122 2.19 -19.41 2.64
N GLN A 123 1.32 -19.11 1.66
CA GLN A 123 1.75 -18.77 0.31
C GLN A 123 2.57 -17.48 0.28
N TYR A 124 2.13 -16.39 0.97
CA TYR A 124 2.90 -15.16 1.06
C TYR A 124 4.28 -15.39 1.67
N LYS A 125 4.36 -16.22 2.73
CA LYS A 125 5.64 -16.58 3.34
C LYS A 125 6.53 -17.35 2.36
N LYS A 126 6.00 -18.39 1.70
CA LYS A 126 6.74 -19.19 0.70
C LYS A 126 7.22 -18.33 -0.48
N ASP A 127 6.38 -17.41 -0.98
CA ASP A 127 6.73 -16.48 -2.05
C ASP A 127 7.91 -15.58 -1.64
N ALA A 128 7.94 -15.14 -0.37
CA ALA A 128 9.05 -14.34 0.14
C ALA A 128 10.34 -15.17 0.29
N GLU A 129 10.25 -16.39 0.81
CA GLU A 129 11.39 -17.32 0.96
C GLU A 129 11.97 -17.73 -0.42
N ALA A 130 11.11 -18.01 -1.39
CA ALA A 130 11.51 -18.33 -2.76
C ALA A 130 12.23 -17.17 -3.43
N ALA A 131 11.69 -15.95 -3.31
CA ALA A 131 12.31 -14.76 -3.90
C ALA A 131 13.71 -14.47 -3.33
N ILE A 132 13.97 -14.78 -2.05
CA ILE A 132 15.32 -14.70 -1.48
C ILE A 132 16.27 -15.69 -2.18
N SER A 133 15.82 -16.94 -2.35
CA SER A 133 16.63 -17.99 -2.98
C SER A 133 16.90 -17.68 -4.45
N GLU A 134 15.92 -17.14 -5.16
CA GLU A 134 16.04 -16.69 -6.55
C GLU A 134 17.03 -15.53 -6.67
N ALA A 135 16.91 -14.51 -5.82
CA ALA A 135 17.85 -13.37 -5.82
C ALA A 135 19.29 -13.82 -5.53
N GLU A 136 19.50 -14.76 -4.60
CA GLU A 136 20.81 -15.34 -4.34
C GLU A 136 21.36 -16.09 -5.55
N ALA A 137 20.57 -16.97 -6.14
CA ALA A 137 20.98 -17.80 -7.28
C ALA A 137 21.29 -16.97 -8.52
N GLU A 138 20.53 -15.91 -8.77
CA GLU A 138 20.66 -15.09 -9.97
C GLU A 138 21.77 -14.04 -9.85
N PHE A 139 21.94 -13.41 -8.67
CA PHE A 139 22.75 -12.21 -8.54
C PHE A 139 24.06 -12.37 -7.76
N LYS A 140 24.28 -13.48 -7.04
CA LYS A 140 25.47 -13.64 -6.18
C LYS A 140 26.78 -13.49 -6.94
N ASP A 141 26.91 -14.17 -8.08
CA ASP A 141 28.14 -14.15 -8.88
C ASP A 141 28.38 -12.79 -9.53
N SER A 142 27.33 -12.16 -10.05
CA SER A 142 27.43 -10.82 -10.63
C SER A 142 27.74 -9.76 -9.57
N ALA A 143 27.19 -9.85 -8.38
CA ALA A 143 27.49 -8.97 -7.25
C ALA A 143 28.96 -9.12 -6.80
N ALA A 144 29.50 -10.35 -6.77
CA ALA A 144 30.91 -10.61 -6.47
C ALA A 144 31.83 -10.01 -7.54
N ALA A 145 31.46 -10.10 -8.82
CA ALA A 145 32.21 -9.50 -9.90
C ALA A 145 32.21 -7.95 -9.82
N VAL A 146 31.07 -7.33 -9.50
CA VAL A 146 31.00 -5.88 -9.29
C VAL A 146 31.84 -5.46 -8.08
N LEU A 147 31.77 -6.19 -6.94
CA LEU A 147 32.64 -5.94 -5.79
C LEU A 147 34.12 -5.99 -6.17
N ALA A 148 34.52 -6.95 -6.98
CA ALA A 148 35.92 -7.07 -7.44
C ALA A 148 36.38 -5.89 -8.31
N SER A 149 35.48 -5.29 -9.09
CA SER A 149 35.77 -4.14 -9.93
C SER A 149 35.73 -2.81 -9.20
N GLU A 150 34.73 -2.61 -8.32
CA GLU A 150 34.49 -1.34 -7.60
C GLU A 150 35.31 -1.20 -6.31
N GLY A 151 35.72 -2.33 -5.72
CA GLY A 151 36.49 -2.36 -4.49
C GLY A 151 35.81 -1.61 -3.35
N LYS A 152 36.47 -0.57 -2.84
CA LYS A 152 35.93 0.24 -1.72
C LYS A 152 34.69 1.06 -2.06
N ASN A 153 34.37 1.24 -3.32
CA ASN A 153 33.20 1.99 -3.79
C ASN A 153 31.97 1.08 -3.96
N TYR A 154 32.14 -0.21 -3.74
CA TYR A 154 31.04 -1.16 -3.83
C TYR A 154 29.96 -0.89 -2.79
N HIS A 155 28.71 -0.92 -3.22
CA HIS A 155 27.54 -0.95 -2.36
C HIS A 155 26.77 -2.25 -2.62
N PRO A 156 26.30 -2.99 -1.60
CA PRO A 156 25.53 -4.21 -1.81
C PRO A 156 24.34 -3.98 -2.75
N MET A 157 24.02 -4.97 -3.57
CA MET A 157 22.74 -4.99 -4.26
C MET A 157 21.61 -5.03 -3.23
N VAL A 158 20.49 -4.39 -3.52
CA VAL A 158 19.39 -4.25 -2.57
C VAL A 158 18.11 -4.78 -3.16
N PHE A 159 17.46 -5.69 -2.45
CA PHE A 159 16.12 -6.18 -2.75
C PHE A 159 15.20 -5.89 -1.56
N THR A 160 14.13 -5.16 -1.80
CA THR A 160 13.12 -4.92 -0.78
C THR A 160 11.73 -5.28 -1.31
N ARG A 161 10.88 -5.70 -0.40
CA ARG A 161 9.47 -5.94 -0.64
C ARG A 161 8.67 -5.24 0.44
N SER A 162 7.62 -4.56 0.04
CA SER A 162 6.60 -4.00 0.92
C SER A 162 5.21 -4.33 0.40
N PHE A 163 4.18 -4.08 1.20
CA PHE A 163 2.81 -4.23 0.75
C PHE A 163 1.91 -3.12 1.31
N GLU A 164 0.77 -2.94 0.65
CA GLU A 164 -0.34 -2.13 1.13
C GLU A 164 -1.65 -2.89 1.01
N VAL A 165 -2.55 -2.69 1.94
CA VAL A 165 -3.93 -3.15 1.84
C VAL A 165 -4.72 -2.10 1.07
N SER A 166 -5.06 -2.40 -0.19
CA SER A 166 -5.71 -1.45 -1.10
C SER A 166 -7.25 -1.54 -1.05
N LEU A 167 -7.82 -2.68 -0.61
CA LEU A 167 -9.25 -2.87 -0.34
C LEU A 167 -9.42 -3.79 0.85
N ASN A 168 -10.35 -3.49 1.76
CA ASN A 168 -10.65 -4.32 2.92
C ASN A 168 -12.08 -4.04 3.43
N GLN A 169 -13.06 -4.41 2.63
CA GLN A 169 -14.49 -4.22 2.92
C GLN A 169 -15.34 -5.21 2.10
N ASP A 170 -16.59 -5.39 2.46
CA ASP A 170 -17.58 -6.19 1.72
C ASP A 170 -17.09 -7.64 1.42
N ASN A 171 -16.41 -8.23 2.40
CA ASN A 171 -15.74 -9.53 2.31
C ASN A 171 -14.58 -9.60 1.30
N LEU A 172 -14.21 -8.48 0.69
CA LEU A 172 -13.08 -8.36 -0.21
C LEU A 172 -11.85 -7.84 0.50
N LEU A 173 -10.72 -8.49 0.26
CA LEU A 173 -9.41 -8.07 0.70
C LEU A 173 -8.48 -8.02 -0.51
N SER A 174 -7.98 -6.84 -0.85
CA SER A 174 -6.97 -6.67 -1.90
C SER A 174 -5.65 -6.21 -1.29
N ILE A 175 -4.60 -6.93 -1.62
CA ILE A 175 -3.25 -6.66 -1.16
C ILE A 175 -2.38 -6.39 -2.37
N THR A 176 -1.75 -5.22 -2.37
CA THR A 176 -0.82 -4.79 -3.40
C THR A 176 0.60 -4.89 -2.86
N GLN A 177 1.44 -5.63 -3.56
CA GLN A 177 2.85 -5.83 -3.25
C GLN A 177 3.71 -4.93 -4.15
N LEU A 178 4.76 -4.38 -3.57
CA LEU A 178 5.77 -3.58 -4.24
C LEU A 178 7.14 -4.21 -4.03
N ASP A 179 7.73 -4.72 -5.09
CA ASP A 179 9.09 -5.26 -5.11
C ASP A 179 10.03 -4.24 -5.73
N TYR A 180 11.15 -3.97 -5.05
CA TYR A 180 12.20 -3.09 -5.52
C TYR A 180 13.51 -3.83 -5.57
N ALA A 181 14.25 -3.64 -6.66
CA ALA A 181 15.58 -4.21 -6.85
C ALA A 181 16.56 -3.16 -7.39
N ASN A 182 17.71 -3.02 -6.74
CA ASN A 182 18.85 -2.24 -7.22
C ASN A 182 20.06 -3.17 -7.40
N THR A 183 20.38 -3.47 -8.65
CA THR A 183 21.37 -4.49 -9.06
C THR A 183 22.50 -3.94 -9.92
N TYR A 184 22.88 -2.65 -9.72
CA TYR A 184 23.88 -1.96 -10.55
C TYR A 184 23.50 -1.79 -12.04
N GLY A 185 22.22 -1.94 -12.39
CA GLY A 185 21.72 -1.58 -13.72
C GLY A 185 21.66 -0.05 -13.92
N ALA A 186 21.22 0.38 -15.09
CA ALA A 186 21.06 1.80 -15.42
C ALA A 186 20.11 2.55 -14.46
N HIS A 187 19.14 1.85 -13.88
CA HIS A 187 18.21 2.33 -12.85
C HIS A 187 17.68 1.14 -12.05
N PRO A 188 17.19 1.38 -10.80
CA PRO A 188 16.49 0.36 -10.04
C PRO A 188 15.21 -0.10 -10.74
N ASN A 189 14.83 -1.34 -10.51
CA ASN A 189 13.57 -1.91 -10.97
C ASN A 189 12.54 -1.89 -9.87
N THR A 190 11.29 -1.61 -10.23
CA THR A 190 10.14 -1.68 -9.34
C THR A 190 9.03 -2.45 -10.01
N LEU A 191 8.51 -3.47 -9.34
CA LEU A 191 7.38 -4.28 -9.79
C LEU A 191 6.23 -4.10 -8.79
N LYS A 192 5.04 -3.81 -9.30
CA LYS A 192 3.80 -3.75 -8.52
C LYS A 192 2.88 -4.88 -8.93
N SER A 193 2.39 -5.66 -7.98
CA SER A 193 1.44 -6.74 -8.21
C SER A 193 0.34 -6.72 -7.16
N SER A 194 -0.86 -7.19 -7.51
CA SER A 194 -2.00 -7.20 -6.59
C SER A 194 -2.68 -8.56 -6.61
N LYS A 195 -3.14 -9.00 -5.44
CA LYS A 195 -4.00 -10.18 -5.27
C LYS A 195 -5.26 -9.75 -4.52
N THR A 196 -6.42 -10.13 -5.02
CA THR A 196 -7.72 -9.86 -4.39
C THR A 196 -8.37 -11.18 -3.98
N PHE A 197 -8.92 -11.20 -2.78
CA PHE A 197 -9.57 -12.36 -2.19
C PHE A 197 -11.01 -12.01 -1.80
N ASN A 198 -11.97 -12.91 -2.07
CA ASN A 198 -13.25 -12.94 -1.40
C ASN A 198 -13.14 -13.92 -0.22
N LEU A 199 -13.00 -13.38 0.99
CA LEU A 199 -12.74 -14.19 2.18
C LEU A 199 -14.00 -14.89 2.73
N ALA A 200 -15.20 -14.40 2.38
CA ALA A 200 -16.45 -15.13 2.71
C ALA A 200 -16.61 -16.39 1.83
N GLU A 201 -16.16 -16.34 0.58
CA GLU A 201 -16.24 -17.47 -0.35
C GLU A 201 -14.96 -18.34 -0.32
N ASN A 202 -13.94 -17.96 0.45
CA ASN A 202 -12.64 -18.62 0.48
C ASN A 202 -12.01 -18.72 -0.92
N LYS A 203 -11.99 -17.62 -1.67
CA LYS A 203 -11.59 -17.60 -3.06
C LYS A 203 -10.62 -16.46 -3.37
N ALA A 204 -9.55 -16.75 -4.12
CA ALA A 204 -8.78 -15.74 -4.80
C ALA A 204 -9.49 -15.33 -6.10
N LEU A 205 -9.64 -14.04 -6.34
CA LEU A 205 -10.32 -13.52 -7.52
C LEU A 205 -9.34 -13.27 -8.67
N THR A 206 -9.77 -13.56 -9.87
CA THR A 206 -9.08 -13.18 -11.10
C THR A 206 -9.45 -11.75 -11.50
N LEU A 207 -8.68 -11.13 -12.40
CA LEU A 207 -8.97 -9.79 -12.89
C LEU A 207 -10.37 -9.67 -13.52
N SER A 208 -10.83 -10.70 -14.22
CA SER A 208 -12.17 -10.75 -14.84
C SER A 208 -13.33 -10.89 -13.84
N GLU A 209 -13.04 -11.21 -12.59
CA GLU A 209 -14.05 -11.30 -11.51
C GLU A 209 -14.10 -10.03 -10.66
N VAL A 210 -13.12 -9.15 -10.84
CA VAL A 210 -13.03 -7.86 -10.13
C VAL A 210 -13.50 -6.69 -10.99
N LEU A 211 -13.45 -6.82 -12.32
CA LEU A 211 -13.92 -5.84 -13.32
C LEU A 211 -15.37 -6.11 -13.71
#